data_c0c4a7e17e64b53240c184ed2631dfb6
#
_entry.id   c0c4a7e17e64b53240c184ed2631dfb6
#
_cell.length_a   1.000
_cell.length_b   1.000
_cell.length_c   1.000
_cell.angle_alpha   90.00
_cell.angle_beta   90.00
_cell.angle_gamma   90.00
#
_symmetry.space_group_name_H-M   'P 1'
#
loop_
_entity.id
_entity.type
_entity.pdbx_description
1 polymer ?
#
loop_
_entity_poly.entity_id
_entity_poly.type
_entity_poly.pdbx_seq_one_letter_code
_entity_poly.pdbx_strand_id
1 'polypeptide(L)'
;MRKFIAFALAFVLGPFAGVALAQTDAGPSSISLAGEQRMLSQRVAKLYIQIGLNILPGPATGQISVASVQFESNLEALKTIVAGSEIASSAHKKLVDEWLKLKKAMSIAISRDAAQALARQSEATLAAAERLTSIIESANKSGTSRIINLAGRQRMLSQRVAANYLLRSWGVESSAVRENLDSSVKDFSAGLEKLMARKENSDEIRLELEEVAQQWEWLRASLSVDGAGVYRLIVAESADGILAATDRVTRLYEQQARR
;
A
#
# COMPACT_ATOMS: atom_id res chain seq x y z
N MET A 1 -30.10 81.50 7.12
CA MET A 1 -30.56 80.20 6.53
C MET A 1 -29.38 79.52 5.85
N ARG A 2 -28.74 78.55 6.51
CA ARG A 2 -27.62 77.79 5.93
C ARG A 2 -28.14 76.43 5.60
N LYS A 3 -28.10 76.05 4.32
CA LYS A 3 -28.48 74.75 3.79
C LYS A 3 -27.27 73.83 3.92
N PHE A 4 -27.39 72.79 4.71
CA PHE A 4 -26.42 71.67 4.77
C PHE A 4 -26.76 70.69 3.66
N ILE A 5 -25.80 70.48 2.75
CA ILE A 5 -25.87 69.46 1.72
C ILE A 5 -25.16 68.21 2.34
N ALA A 6 -25.93 67.16 2.55
CA ALA A 6 -25.39 65.89 2.98
C ALA A 6 -24.91 65.10 1.77
N PHE A 7 -23.61 64.79 1.71
CA PHE A 7 -23.02 63.93 0.70
C PHE A 7 -23.13 62.47 1.20
N ALA A 8 -23.96 61.70 0.55
CA ALA A 8 -24.05 60.25 0.81
C ALA A 8 -22.97 59.55 0.02
N LEU A 9 -21.99 58.96 0.75
CA LEU A 9 -20.94 58.13 0.18
C LEU A 9 -21.50 56.71 0.04
N ALA A 10 -21.85 56.32 -1.20
CA ALA A 10 -22.25 54.96 -1.50
C ALA A 10 -20.99 54.04 -1.56
N PHE A 11 -20.85 53.17 -0.55
CA PHE A 11 -19.83 52.16 -0.53
C PHE A 11 -20.29 50.98 -1.40
N VAL A 12 -19.71 50.87 -2.60
CA VAL A 12 -19.92 49.71 -3.49
C VAL A 12 -19.10 48.56 -2.97
N LEU A 13 -19.75 47.65 -2.24
CA LEU A 13 -19.20 46.34 -1.92
C LEU A 13 -19.23 45.46 -3.18
N GLY A 14 -18.12 45.42 -3.90
CA GLY A 14 -17.92 44.43 -4.95
C GLY A 14 -17.90 43.01 -4.36
N PRO A 15 -18.46 41.99 -5.05
CA PRO A 15 -18.38 40.62 -4.58
C PRO A 15 -16.93 40.17 -4.64
N PHE A 16 -16.35 39.93 -3.50
CA PHE A 16 -15.14 39.11 -3.43
C PHE A 16 -15.50 37.71 -3.95
N ALA A 17 -15.23 37.45 -5.21
CA ALA A 17 -15.16 36.10 -5.75
C ALA A 17 -14.04 35.41 -5.02
N GLY A 18 -14.36 34.73 -3.93
CA GLY A 18 -13.46 33.78 -3.30
C GLY A 18 -13.05 32.75 -4.36
N VAL A 19 -11.80 32.81 -4.78
CA VAL A 19 -11.19 31.69 -5.51
C VAL A 19 -11.27 30.51 -4.55
N ALA A 20 -12.30 29.68 -4.73
CA ALA A 20 -12.36 28.36 -4.12
C ALA A 20 -11.16 27.61 -4.68
N LEU A 21 -10.07 27.57 -3.92
CA LEU A 21 -9.02 26.60 -4.14
C LEU A 21 -9.75 25.25 -4.13
N ALA A 22 -9.81 24.60 -5.30
CA ALA A 22 -10.28 23.25 -5.41
C ALA A 22 -9.46 22.45 -4.38
N GLN A 23 -10.06 22.12 -3.23
CA GLN A 23 -9.53 21.13 -2.32
C GLN A 23 -9.46 19.86 -3.17
N THR A 24 -8.24 19.50 -3.56
CA THR A 24 -7.98 18.18 -4.13
C THR A 24 -8.49 17.19 -3.10
N ASP A 25 -9.56 16.49 -3.44
CA ASP A 25 -10.27 15.57 -2.56
C ASP A 25 -9.38 14.33 -2.34
N ALA A 26 -8.30 14.52 -1.54
CA ALA A 26 -7.42 13.47 -1.06
C ALA A 26 -8.14 12.71 0.06
N GLY A 27 -9.32 12.17 -0.28
CA GLY A 27 -10.15 11.39 0.61
C GLY A 27 -9.54 10.02 0.96
N PRO A 28 -10.20 9.25 1.85
CA PRO A 28 -9.75 7.92 2.24
C PRO A 28 -9.41 7.01 1.05
N SER A 29 -10.20 7.08 -0.02
CA SER A 29 -9.97 6.32 -1.26
C SER A 29 -8.64 6.65 -1.92
N SER A 30 -8.19 7.90 -1.91
CA SER A 30 -6.88 8.29 -2.46
C SER A 30 -5.72 7.68 -1.70
N ILE A 31 -5.84 7.61 -0.36
CA ILE A 31 -4.84 6.99 0.51
C ILE A 31 -4.81 5.48 0.28
N SER A 32 -5.98 4.84 0.17
CA SER A 32 -6.09 3.42 -0.10
C SER A 32 -5.47 3.07 -1.46
N LEU A 33 -5.77 3.87 -2.48
CA LEU A 33 -5.24 3.71 -3.84
C LEU A 33 -3.71 3.84 -3.88
N ALA A 34 -3.16 4.85 -3.21
CA ALA A 34 -1.71 5.03 -3.10
C ALA A 34 -1.07 3.92 -2.25
N GLY A 35 -1.74 3.50 -1.18
CA GLY A 35 -1.32 2.39 -0.32
C GLY A 35 -1.30 1.05 -1.04
N GLU A 36 -2.21 0.83 -1.99
CA GLU A 36 -2.28 -0.39 -2.79
C GLU A 36 -1.04 -0.56 -3.68
N GLN A 37 -0.44 0.52 -4.17
CA GLN A 37 0.82 0.46 -4.93
C GLN A 37 1.96 -0.17 -4.12
N ARG A 38 2.00 0.08 -2.82
CA ARG A 38 2.97 -0.58 -1.91
C ARG A 38 2.76 -2.08 -1.90
N MET A 39 1.51 -2.52 -1.75
CA MET A 39 1.15 -3.94 -1.72
C MET A 39 1.45 -4.61 -3.06
N LEU A 40 1.04 -4.00 -4.17
CA LEU A 40 1.23 -4.56 -5.51
C LEU A 40 2.70 -4.74 -5.86
N SER A 41 3.58 -3.80 -5.47
CA SER A 41 5.02 -3.94 -5.68
C SER A 41 5.61 -5.18 -5.00
N GLN A 42 5.17 -5.48 -3.79
CA GLN A 42 5.63 -6.65 -3.02
C GLN A 42 4.95 -7.95 -3.49
N ARG A 43 3.67 -7.87 -3.89
CA ARG A 43 2.94 -9.00 -4.46
C ARG A 43 3.59 -9.51 -5.74
N VAL A 44 3.96 -8.62 -6.65
CA VAL A 44 4.66 -8.97 -7.89
C VAL A 44 5.98 -9.69 -7.59
N ALA A 45 6.76 -9.21 -6.62
CA ALA A 45 8.01 -9.87 -6.22
C ALA A 45 7.75 -11.27 -5.65
N LYS A 46 6.77 -11.43 -4.73
CA LYS A 46 6.37 -12.72 -4.19
C LYS A 46 6.01 -13.71 -5.30
N LEU A 47 5.14 -13.29 -6.21
CA LEU A 47 4.64 -14.14 -7.30
C LEU A 47 5.76 -14.56 -8.27
N TYR A 48 6.69 -13.65 -8.63
CA TYR A 48 7.84 -13.98 -9.45
C TYR A 48 8.73 -15.04 -8.79
N ILE A 49 8.98 -14.92 -7.48
CA ILE A 49 9.75 -15.88 -6.70
C ILE A 49 9.01 -17.23 -6.62
N GLN A 50 7.68 -17.23 -6.45
CA GLN A 50 6.85 -18.43 -6.47
C GLN A 50 7.00 -19.22 -7.78
N ILE A 51 6.96 -18.53 -8.93
CA ILE A 51 7.16 -19.16 -10.23
C ILE A 51 8.53 -19.84 -10.28
N GLY A 52 9.58 -19.15 -9.85
CA GLY A 52 10.94 -19.68 -9.85
C GLY A 52 11.14 -20.88 -8.90
N LEU A 53 10.37 -20.94 -7.82
CA LEU A 53 10.34 -22.06 -6.89
C LEU A 53 9.37 -23.18 -7.30
N ASN A 54 8.71 -23.05 -8.44
CA ASN A 54 7.67 -23.97 -8.94
C ASN A 54 6.49 -24.13 -7.94
N ILE A 55 6.10 -23.04 -7.27
CA ILE A 55 4.95 -22.98 -6.35
C ILE A 55 3.76 -22.41 -7.10
N LEU A 56 2.81 -23.26 -7.51
CA LEU A 56 1.62 -22.87 -8.27
C LEU A 56 1.95 -21.90 -9.44
N PRO A 57 2.90 -22.26 -10.35
CA PRO A 57 3.45 -21.32 -11.32
C PRO A 57 2.40 -20.78 -12.30
N GLY A 58 1.42 -21.57 -12.70
CA GLY A 58 0.33 -21.14 -13.58
C GLY A 58 -0.54 -20.05 -12.95
N PRO A 59 -1.15 -20.28 -11.75
CA PRO A 59 -1.86 -19.26 -11.00
C PRO A 59 -1.01 -18.01 -10.71
N ALA A 60 0.26 -18.18 -10.31
CA ALA A 60 1.15 -17.06 -10.02
C ALA A 60 1.41 -16.18 -11.25
N THR A 61 1.58 -16.77 -12.43
CA THR A 61 1.74 -16.03 -13.70
C THR A 61 0.50 -15.20 -14.02
N GLY A 62 -0.69 -15.77 -13.87
CA GLY A 62 -1.95 -15.04 -14.06
C GLY A 62 -2.10 -13.88 -13.07
N GLN A 63 -1.75 -14.12 -11.81
CA GLN A 63 -1.82 -13.09 -10.76
C GLN A 63 -0.80 -11.95 -10.98
N ILE A 64 0.40 -12.19 -11.52
CA ILE A 64 1.34 -11.12 -11.90
C ILE A 64 0.70 -10.20 -12.94
N SER A 65 0.04 -10.75 -13.94
CA SER A 65 -0.62 -9.97 -14.99
C SER A 65 -1.73 -9.09 -14.39
N VAL A 66 -2.58 -9.65 -13.55
CA VAL A 66 -3.63 -8.91 -12.85
C VAL A 66 -3.04 -7.79 -11.96
N ALA A 67 -2.01 -8.11 -11.16
CA ALA A 67 -1.36 -7.14 -10.30
C ALA A 67 -0.70 -5.99 -11.10
N SER A 68 -0.13 -6.29 -12.26
CA SER A 68 0.48 -5.28 -13.14
C SER A 68 -0.56 -4.34 -13.73
N VAL A 69 -1.68 -4.87 -14.23
CA VAL A 69 -2.79 -4.07 -14.76
C VAL A 69 -3.36 -3.17 -13.66
N GLN A 70 -3.56 -3.70 -12.46
CA GLN A 70 -4.07 -2.93 -11.33
C GLN A 70 -3.10 -1.83 -10.92
N PHE A 71 -1.79 -2.10 -10.88
CA PHE A 71 -0.77 -1.09 -10.59
C PHE A 71 -0.83 0.07 -11.58
N GLU A 72 -0.91 -0.23 -12.87
CA GLU A 72 -0.97 0.78 -13.94
C GLU A 72 -2.28 1.59 -13.91
N SER A 73 -3.40 0.93 -13.70
CA SER A 73 -4.70 1.58 -13.51
C SER A 73 -4.67 2.57 -12.34
N ASN A 74 -4.09 2.14 -11.22
CA ASN A 74 -3.95 2.99 -10.04
C ASN A 74 -3.01 4.18 -10.29
N LEU A 75 -1.92 4.01 -11.07
CA LEU A 75 -1.04 5.12 -11.46
C LEU A 75 -1.79 6.20 -12.24
N GLU A 76 -2.63 5.83 -13.20
CA GLU A 76 -3.42 6.80 -13.97
C GLU A 76 -4.46 7.54 -13.08
N ALA A 77 -5.13 6.83 -12.19
CA ALA A 77 -6.04 7.44 -11.24
C ALA A 77 -5.31 8.41 -10.28
N LEU A 78 -4.17 8.00 -9.74
CA LEU A 78 -3.34 8.83 -8.86
C LEU A 78 -2.81 10.09 -9.57
N LYS A 79 -2.48 10.01 -10.85
CA LYS A 79 -2.02 11.16 -11.65
C LYS A 79 -3.03 12.31 -11.61
N THR A 80 -4.32 12.00 -11.74
CA THR A 80 -5.38 13.01 -11.65
C THR A 80 -5.48 13.58 -10.23
N ILE A 81 -5.40 12.73 -9.22
CA ILE A 81 -5.51 13.12 -7.80
C ILE A 81 -4.39 14.08 -7.39
N VAL A 82 -3.17 13.86 -7.88
CA VAL A 82 -2.00 14.64 -7.47
C VAL A 82 -1.72 15.87 -8.33
N ALA A 83 -2.49 16.10 -9.41
CA ALA A 83 -2.23 17.15 -10.41
C ALA A 83 -2.14 18.57 -9.82
N GLY A 84 -2.83 18.84 -8.71
CA GLY A 84 -2.82 20.14 -8.03
C GLY A 84 -1.62 20.37 -7.09
N SER A 85 -0.72 19.39 -6.95
CA SER A 85 0.43 19.48 -6.03
C SER A 85 1.73 19.09 -6.74
N GLU A 86 2.65 20.03 -6.89
CA GLU A 86 3.96 19.80 -7.52
C GLU A 86 4.75 18.69 -6.80
N ILE A 87 4.75 18.71 -5.45
CA ILE A 87 5.44 17.72 -4.62
C ILE A 87 4.83 16.32 -4.84
N ALA A 88 3.50 16.21 -4.85
CA ALA A 88 2.83 14.93 -5.06
C ALA A 88 3.00 14.43 -6.52
N SER A 89 2.93 15.33 -7.49
CA SER A 89 3.17 15.01 -8.92
C SER A 89 4.59 14.53 -9.16
N SER A 90 5.60 15.13 -8.52
CA SER A 90 6.99 14.68 -8.57
C SER A 90 7.16 13.28 -7.95
N ALA A 91 6.52 13.04 -6.79
CA ALA A 91 6.55 11.73 -6.15
C ALA A 91 5.83 10.65 -6.99
N HIS A 92 4.72 11.00 -7.64
CA HIS A 92 4.02 10.13 -8.59
C HIS A 92 4.91 9.77 -9.78
N LYS A 93 5.57 10.75 -10.40
CA LYS A 93 6.51 10.51 -11.50
C LYS A 93 7.62 9.55 -11.08
N LYS A 94 8.18 9.75 -9.88
CA LYS A 94 9.19 8.83 -9.34
C LYS A 94 8.66 7.41 -9.19
N LEU A 95 7.43 7.24 -8.74
CA LEU A 95 6.78 5.93 -8.63
C LEU A 95 6.61 5.27 -10.02
N VAL A 96 6.19 6.04 -11.03
CA VAL A 96 6.13 5.56 -12.42
C VAL A 96 7.50 5.07 -12.91
N ASP A 97 8.55 5.85 -12.68
CA ASP A 97 9.91 5.48 -13.09
C ASP A 97 10.39 4.19 -12.41
N GLU A 98 10.10 4.00 -11.12
CA GLU A 98 10.47 2.77 -10.40
C GLU A 98 9.61 1.57 -10.85
N TRP A 99 8.33 1.78 -11.15
CA TRP A 99 7.48 0.73 -11.73
C TRP A 99 7.99 0.24 -13.08
N LEU A 100 8.40 1.14 -13.97
CA LEU A 100 8.95 0.77 -15.28
C LEU A 100 10.22 -0.10 -15.13
N LYS A 101 11.06 0.21 -14.15
CA LYS A 101 12.24 -0.62 -13.83
C LYS A 101 11.84 -1.98 -13.30
N LEU A 102 10.81 -2.05 -12.43
CA LEU A 102 10.29 -3.31 -11.90
C LEU A 102 9.69 -4.17 -13.04
N LYS A 103 8.93 -3.59 -13.94
CA LYS A 103 8.41 -4.28 -15.15
C LYS A 103 9.55 -4.86 -16.00
N LYS A 104 10.62 -4.09 -16.21
CA LYS A 104 11.80 -4.57 -16.93
C LYS A 104 12.46 -5.73 -16.19
N ALA A 105 12.56 -5.68 -14.85
CA ALA A 105 13.11 -6.78 -14.06
C ALA A 105 12.24 -8.06 -14.17
N MET A 106 10.91 -7.93 -14.23
CA MET A 106 10.00 -9.08 -14.43
C MET A 106 10.14 -9.76 -15.78
N SER A 107 10.61 -9.07 -16.83
CA SER A 107 10.79 -9.65 -18.16
C SER A 107 12.07 -10.48 -18.32
N ILE A 108 12.93 -10.49 -17.30
CA ILE A 108 14.16 -11.28 -17.31
C ILE A 108 13.82 -12.74 -17.01
N ALA A 109 14.51 -13.68 -17.70
CA ALA A 109 14.36 -15.11 -17.44
C ALA A 109 14.56 -15.43 -15.96
N ILE A 110 13.65 -16.23 -15.40
CA ILE A 110 13.61 -16.50 -13.97
C ILE A 110 14.85 -17.30 -13.56
N SER A 111 15.58 -16.73 -12.62
CA SER A 111 16.74 -17.33 -11.97
C SER A 111 16.83 -16.78 -10.53
N ARG A 112 17.68 -17.39 -9.72
CA ARG A 112 17.93 -16.88 -8.34
C ARG A 112 18.45 -15.44 -8.36
N ASP A 113 19.40 -15.13 -9.25
CA ASP A 113 19.99 -13.80 -9.35
C ASP A 113 18.97 -12.76 -9.87
N ALA A 114 18.15 -13.15 -10.86
CA ALA A 114 17.07 -12.32 -11.35
C ALA A 114 16.02 -12.05 -10.25
N ALA A 115 15.67 -13.06 -9.45
CA ALA A 115 14.74 -12.91 -8.33
C ALA A 115 15.30 -11.98 -7.25
N GLN A 116 16.59 -12.08 -6.94
CA GLN A 116 17.25 -11.16 -6.01
C GLN A 116 17.29 -9.71 -6.54
N ALA A 117 17.59 -9.54 -7.83
CA ALA A 117 17.58 -8.23 -8.47
C ALA A 117 16.17 -7.61 -8.51
N LEU A 118 15.16 -8.43 -8.83
CA LEU A 118 13.76 -8.02 -8.83
C LEU A 118 13.28 -7.64 -7.42
N ALA A 119 13.67 -8.40 -6.39
CA ALA A 119 13.34 -8.08 -5.00
C ALA A 119 13.95 -6.72 -4.57
N ARG A 120 15.19 -6.42 -4.94
CA ARG A 120 15.77 -5.08 -4.71
C ARG A 120 14.99 -3.97 -5.42
N GLN A 121 14.57 -4.22 -6.67
CA GLN A 121 13.78 -3.23 -7.42
C GLN A 121 12.37 -3.07 -6.84
N SER A 122 11.75 -4.14 -6.31
CA SER A 122 10.46 -4.03 -5.63
C SER A 122 10.54 -3.19 -4.34
N GLU A 123 11.64 -3.25 -3.60
CA GLU A 123 11.89 -2.37 -2.44
C GLU A 123 12.03 -0.90 -2.87
N ALA A 124 12.70 -0.61 -3.98
CA ALA A 124 12.79 0.75 -4.52
C ALA A 124 11.41 1.28 -4.95
N THR A 125 10.60 0.43 -5.58
CA THR A 125 9.22 0.75 -5.96
C THR A 125 8.34 0.96 -4.72
N LEU A 126 8.49 0.11 -3.69
CA LEU A 126 7.82 0.28 -2.40
C LEU A 126 8.17 1.62 -1.75
N ALA A 127 9.44 2.00 -1.72
CA ALA A 127 9.88 3.27 -1.15
C ALA A 127 9.27 4.49 -1.88
N ALA A 128 9.16 4.43 -3.20
CA ALA A 128 8.51 5.46 -4.00
C ALA A 128 6.99 5.53 -3.71
N ALA A 129 6.32 4.38 -3.60
CA ALA A 129 4.91 4.29 -3.24
C ALA A 129 4.64 4.81 -1.82
N GLU A 130 5.50 4.46 -0.85
CA GLU A 130 5.44 4.95 0.53
C GLU A 130 5.56 6.48 0.58
N ARG A 131 6.51 7.05 -0.19
CA ARG A 131 6.69 8.51 -0.29
C ARG A 131 5.42 9.20 -0.78
N LEU A 132 4.81 8.69 -1.86
CA LEU A 132 3.58 9.24 -2.40
C LEU A 132 2.42 9.12 -1.39
N THR A 133 2.25 7.94 -0.78
CA THR A 133 1.21 7.71 0.23
C THR A 133 1.35 8.66 1.42
N SER A 134 2.58 8.88 1.91
CA SER A 134 2.84 9.80 3.04
C SER A 134 2.52 11.25 2.69
N ILE A 135 2.75 11.68 1.45
CA ILE A 135 2.39 13.04 0.98
C ILE A 135 0.86 13.18 0.97
N ILE A 136 0.14 12.20 0.41
CA ILE A 136 -1.33 12.21 0.36
C ILE A 136 -1.93 12.17 1.78
N GLU A 137 -1.40 11.34 2.67
CA GLU A 137 -1.83 11.27 4.08
C GLU A 137 -1.63 12.61 4.79
N SER A 138 -0.46 13.24 4.61
CA SER A 138 -0.12 14.52 5.23
C SER A 138 -1.03 15.67 4.77
N ALA A 139 -1.49 15.63 3.53
CA ALA A 139 -2.46 16.59 2.99
C ALA A 139 -3.85 16.41 3.61
N ASN A 140 -4.21 15.20 4.01
CA ASN A 140 -5.57 14.87 4.47
C ASN A 140 -5.78 14.97 6.00
N LYS A 141 -4.77 15.18 6.81
CA LYS A 141 -4.73 15.45 8.27
C LYS A 141 -5.81 14.77 9.15
N SER A 142 -6.63 13.83 8.64
CA SER A 142 -7.69 13.18 9.41
C SER A 142 -7.17 11.96 10.19
N GLY A 143 -7.74 11.71 11.38
CA GLY A 143 -7.47 10.50 12.14
C GLY A 143 -7.84 9.23 11.37
N THR A 144 -8.89 9.31 10.58
CA THR A 144 -9.40 8.23 9.73
C THR A 144 -8.40 7.85 8.64
N SER A 145 -7.76 8.83 8.00
CA SER A 145 -6.73 8.59 6.98
C SER A 145 -5.56 7.78 7.53
N ARG A 146 -5.13 8.07 8.75
CA ARG A 146 -4.05 7.31 9.42
C ARG A 146 -4.42 5.86 9.67
N ILE A 147 -5.68 5.57 10.01
CA ILE A 147 -6.13 4.19 10.24
C ILE A 147 -6.26 3.42 8.94
N ILE A 148 -6.81 4.02 7.89
CA ILE A 148 -6.86 3.41 6.56
C ILE A 148 -5.45 3.13 6.06
N ASN A 149 -4.50 4.06 6.25
CA ASN A 149 -3.11 3.85 5.89
C ASN A 149 -2.46 2.71 6.70
N LEU A 150 -2.71 2.63 8.01
CA LEU A 150 -2.20 1.55 8.86
C LEU A 150 -2.77 0.18 8.45
N ALA A 151 -4.08 0.08 8.18
CA ALA A 151 -4.70 -1.14 7.69
C ALA A 151 -4.17 -1.53 6.30
N GLY A 152 -4.06 -0.56 5.39
CA GLY A 152 -3.46 -0.77 4.07
C GLY A 152 -2.00 -1.23 4.11
N ARG A 153 -1.23 -0.81 5.14
CA ARG A 153 0.15 -1.26 5.35
C ARG A 153 0.23 -2.74 5.70
N GLN A 154 -0.77 -3.32 6.38
CA GLN A 154 -0.81 -4.76 6.66
C GLN A 154 -0.87 -5.60 5.38
N ARG A 155 -1.61 -5.13 4.36
CA ARG A 155 -1.65 -5.78 3.04
C ARG A 155 -0.26 -5.91 2.43
N MET A 156 0.52 -4.82 2.44
CA MET A 156 1.89 -4.80 1.92
C MET A 156 2.81 -5.72 2.73
N LEU A 157 2.74 -5.63 4.07
CA LEU A 157 3.64 -6.38 4.96
C LEU A 157 3.45 -7.90 4.82
N SER A 158 2.21 -8.40 4.65
CA SER A 158 1.97 -9.83 4.43
C SER A 158 2.68 -10.34 3.17
N GLN A 159 2.63 -9.59 2.07
CA GLN A 159 3.28 -9.95 0.82
C GLN A 159 4.82 -9.84 0.92
N ARG A 160 5.33 -8.82 1.64
CA ARG A 160 6.76 -8.62 1.85
C ARG A 160 7.38 -9.71 2.72
N VAL A 161 6.68 -10.15 3.77
CA VAL A 161 7.10 -11.31 4.59
C VAL A 161 7.25 -12.55 3.72
N ALA A 162 6.21 -12.88 2.93
CA ALA A 162 6.24 -14.06 2.08
C ALA A 162 7.34 -13.97 1.00
N ALA A 163 7.51 -12.82 0.33
CA ALA A 163 8.55 -12.62 -0.68
C ALA A 163 9.95 -12.87 -0.10
N ASN A 164 10.27 -12.29 1.05
CA ASN A 164 11.58 -12.43 1.67
C ASN A 164 11.80 -13.85 2.23
N TYR A 165 10.77 -14.50 2.82
CA TYR A 165 10.85 -15.90 3.22
C TYR A 165 11.12 -16.82 2.03
N LEU A 166 10.37 -16.67 0.95
CA LEU A 166 10.54 -17.49 -0.25
C LEU A 166 11.91 -17.27 -0.90
N LEU A 167 12.40 -16.04 -0.92
CA LEU A 167 13.72 -15.71 -1.45
C LEU A 167 14.83 -16.36 -0.62
N ARG A 168 14.74 -16.27 0.72
CA ARG A 168 15.64 -16.97 1.64
C ARG A 168 15.58 -18.47 1.42
N SER A 169 14.39 -19.04 1.32
CA SER A 169 14.20 -20.50 1.10
C SER A 169 14.68 -20.96 -0.27
N TRP A 170 14.88 -20.04 -1.23
CA TRP A 170 15.52 -20.32 -2.51
C TRP A 170 17.05 -20.28 -2.44
N GLY A 171 17.61 -19.94 -1.27
CA GLY A 171 19.04 -19.84 -1.04
C GLY A 171 19.63 -18.47 -1.38
N VAL A 172 18.82 -17.41 -1.39
CA VAL A 172 19.30 -16.03 -1.46
C VAL A 172 19.50 -15.51 -0.02
N GLU A 173 20.72 -15.71 0.48
CA GLU A 173 21.10 -15.31 1.82
C GLU A 173 21.84 -13.98 1.81
N SER A 174 21.11 -12.87 1.88
CA SER A 174 21.67 -11.53 2.08
C SER A 174 21.19 -10.93 3.39
N SER A 175 21.99 -10.01 3.98
CA SER A 175 21.57 -9.26 5.17
C SER A 175 20.26 -8.50 4.90
N ALA A 176 20.11 -7.90 3.73
CA ALA A 176 18.92 -7.18 3.35
C ALA A 176 17.65 -8.07 3.33
N VAL A 177 17.73 -9.32 2.84
CA VAL A 177 16.59 -10.24 2.86
C VAL A 177 16.19 -10.59 4.29
N ARG A 178 17.16 -10.85 5.17
CA ARG A 178 16.89 -11.13 6.59
C ARG A 178 16.28 -9.93 7.30
N GLU A 179 16.91 -8.76 7.17
CA GLU A 179 16.44 -7.51 7.77
C GLU A 179 15.03 -7.13 7.30
N ASN A 180 14.74 -7.32 6.01
CA ASN A 180 13.42 -7.07 5.44
C ASN A 180 12.38 -8.04 5.98
N LEU A 181 12.71 -9.32 6.15
CA LEU A 181 11.83 -10.31 6.75
C LEU A 181 11.54 -9.95 8.21
N ASP A 182 12.57 -9.76 9.02
CA ASP A 182 12.46 -9.50 10.45
C ASP A 182 11.71 -8.18 10.73
N SER A 183 12.04 -7.12 10.00
CA SER A 183 11.33 -5.84 10.12
C SER A 183 9.88 -5.95 9.73
N SER A 184 9.56 -6.69 8.66
CA SER A 184 8.18 -6.87 8.21
C SER A 184 7.34 -7.67 9.20
N VAL A 185 7.91 -8.70 9.82
CA VAL A 185 7.25 -9.49 10.89
C VAL A 185 6.97 -8.62 12.10
N LYS A 186 7.95 -7.83 12.55
CA LYS A 186 7.80 -6.89 13.65
C LYS A 186 6.74 -5.82 13.38
N ASP A 187 6.83 -5.20 12.21
CA ASP A 187 5.92 -4.10 11.81
C ASP A 187 4.48 -4.61 11.64
N PHE A 188 4.30 -5.80 11.06
CA PHE A 188 2.97 -6.41 10.92
C PHE A 188 2.34 -6.65 12.29
N SER A 189 3.06 -7.32 13.21
CA SER A 189 2.57 -7.61 14.55
C SER A 189 2.19 -6.33 15.31
N ALA A 190 3.07 -5.32 15.29
CA ALA A 190 2.81 -4.04 15.96
C ALA A 190 1.65 -3.25 15.32
N GLY A 191 1.49 -3.33 14.01
CA GLY A 191 0.38 -2.69 13.30
C GLY A 191 -0.96 -3.36 13.58
N LEU A 192 -1.00 -4.69 13.58
CA LEU A 192 -2.20 -5.47 13.90
C LEU A 192 -2.64 -5.22 15.35
N GLU A 193 -1.72 -5.23 16.32
CA GLU A 193 -2.00 -4.91 17.72
C GLU A 193 -2.66 -3.52 17.85
N LYS A 194 -2.12 -2.50 17.17
CA LYS A 194 -2.70 -1.15 17.15
C LYS A 194 -4.10 -1.11 16.56
N LEU A 195 -4.36 -1.88 15.49
CA LEU A 195 -5.69 -1.95 14.89
C LEU A 195 -6.69 -2.64 15.82
N MET A 196 -6.31 -3.75 16.44
CA MET A 196 -7.16 -4.49 17.38
C MET A 196 -7.48 -3.71 18.66
N ALA A 197 -6.54 -2.90 19.16
CA ALA A 197 -6.72 -2.10 20.37
C ALA A 197 -7.70 -0.92 20.23
N ARG A 198 -8.18 -0.62 19.01
CA ARG A 198 -9.06 0.53 18.77
C ARG A 198 -10.47 0.29 19.32
N LYS A 199 -10.91 1.21 20.18
CA LYS A 199 -12.27 1.17 20.79
C LYS A 199 -13.37 1.46 19.75
N GLU A 200 -13.05 2.22 18.72
CA GLU A 200 -13.96 2.64 17.66
C GLU A 200 -14.22 1.56 16.59
N ASN A 201 -13.59 0.41 16.70
CA ASN A 201 -13.86 -0.71 15.80
C ASN A 201 -15.31 -1.18 15.95
N SER A 202 -16.01 -1.31 14.82
CA SER A 202 -17.30 -2.02 14.78
C SER A 202 -17.12 -3.52 15.07
N ASP A 203 -18.17 -4.22 15.38
CA ASP A 203 -18.13 -5.68 15.60
C ASP A 203 -17.61 -6.41 14.37
N GLU A 204 -18.00 -5.95 13.17
CA GLU A 204 -17.53 -6.50 11.90
C GLU A 204 -16.01 -6.30 11.72
N ILE A 205 -15.48 -5.11 12.05
CA ILE A 205 -14.03 -4.85 12.00
C ILE A 205 -13.29 -5.73 13.03
N ARG A 206 -13.85 -5.91 14.22
CA ARG A 206 -13.25 -6.77 15.25
C ARG A 206 -13.15 -8.22 14.78
N LEU A 207 -14.22 -8.73 14.20
CA LEU A 207 -14.26 -10.10 13.67
C LEU A 207 -13.23 -10.34 12.57
N GLU A 208 -13.12 -9.42 11.61
CA GLU A 208 -12.13 -9.49 10.54
C GLU A 208 -10.69 -9.37 11.05
N LEU A 209 -10.44 -8.54 12.06
CA LEU A 209 -9.12 -8.43 12.69
C LEU A 209 -8.73 -9.68 13.47
N GLU A 210 -9.70 -10.38 14.10
CA GLU A 210 -9.48 -11.68 14.74
C GLU A 210 -9.09 -12.74 13.72
N GLU A 211 -9.76 -12.76 12.56
CA GLU A 211 -9.37 -13.64 11.44
C GLU A 211 -7.93 -13.35 10.97
N VAL A 212 -7.58 -12.07 10.79
CA VAL A 212 -6.22 -11.67 10.44
C VAL A 212 -5.21 -12.15 11.50
N ALA A 213 -5.51 -11.98 12.78
CA ALA A 213 -4.63 -12.39 13.87
C ALA A 213 -4.40 -13.90 13.87
N GLN A 214 -5.45 -14.70 13.67
CA GLN A 214 -5.35 -16.15 13.61
C GLN A 214 -4.46 -16.59 12.41
N GLN A 215 -4.72 -16.05 11.22
CA GLN A 215 -3.93 -16.36 10.04
C GLN A 215 -2.47 -15.90 10.17
N TRP A 216 -2.24 -14.77 10.84
CA TRP A 216 -0.90 -14.25 11.11
C TRP A 216 -0.08 -15.17 12.02
N GLU A 217 -0.68 -15.70 13.09
CA GLU A 217 0.01 -16.64 13.98
C GLU A 217 0.42 -17.91 13.23
N TRP A 218 -0.43 -18.44 12.35
CA TRP A 218 -0.12 -19.59 11.51
C TRP A 218 1.04 -19.31 10.55
N LEU A 219 0.99 -18.17 9.86
CA LEU A 219 2.09 -17.77 8.98
C LEU A 219 3.38 -17.62 9.76
N ARG A 220 3.37 -16.90 10.88
CA ARG A 220 4.53 -16.65 11.72
C ARG A 220 5.18 -17.94 12.23
N ALA A 221 4.39 -18.89 12.68
CA ALA A 221 4.89 -20.21 13.10
C ALA A 221 5.59 -20.95 11.94
N SER A 222 5.08 -20.79 10.72
CA SER A 222 5.66 -21.42 9.52
C SER A 222 6.99 -20.81 9.10
N LEU A 223 7.30 -19.56 9.48
CA LEU A 223 8.56 -18.89 9.11
C LEU A 223 9.80 -19.47 9.81
N SER A 224 9.62 -20.15 10.94
CA SER A 224 10.70 -20.77 11.71
C SER A 224 11.18 -22.11 11.15
N VAL A 225 10.41 -22.66 10.19
CA VAL A 225 10.76 -23.97 9.61
C VAL A 225 11.52 -23.75 8.30
N ASP A 226 12.78 -24.22 8.28
CA ASP A 226 13.62 -24.06 7.10
C ASP A 226 13.25 -25.03 5.97
N GLY A 227 12.99 -24.46 4.79
CA GLY A 227 13.28 -25.03 3.48
C GLY A 227 12.43 -26.17 2.94
N ALA A 228 11.52 -26.79 3.67
CA ALA A 228 10.67 -27.84 3.10
C ALA A 228 9.65 -27.24 2.13
N GLY A 229 9.50 -27.86 0.95
CA GLY A 229 8.58 -27.35 -0.12
C GLY A 229 7.16 -27.08 0.34
N VAL A 230 6.65 -27.87 1.30
CA VAL A 230 5.33 -27.71 1.92
C VAL A 230 5.22 -26.34 2.63
N TYR A 231 6.23 -25.92 3.38
CA TYR A 231 6.18 -24.64 4.10
C TYR A 231 6.23 -23.43 3.16
N ARG A 232 6.90 -23.55 2.01
CA ARG A 232 6.89 -22.52 0.98
C ARG A 232 5.48 -22.25 0.45
N LEU A 233 4.73 -23.33 0.20
CA LEU A 233 3.32 -23.24 -0.24
C LEU A 233 2.45 -22.64 0.87
N ILE A 234 2.58 -23.13 2.11
CA ILE A 234 1.82 -22.62 3.25
C ILE A 234 2.05 -21.12 3.43
N VAL A 235 3.30 -20.65 3.42
CA VAL A 235 3.63 -19.22 3.56
C VAL A 235 3.05 -18.39 2.40
N ALA A 236 3.14 -18.90 1.17
CA ALA A 236 2.63 -18.21 0.00
C ALA A 236 1.11 -18.02 0.07
N GLU A 237 0.36 -19.08 0.41
CA GLU A 237 -1.10 -19.07 0.50
C GLU A 237 -1.61 -18.33 1.74
N SER A 238 -0.98 -18.52 2.91
CA SER A 238 -1.33 -17.78 4.12
C SER A 238 -1.16 -16.26 3.93
N ALA A 239 -0.11 -15.83 3.23
CA ALA A 239 0.06 -14.42 2.91
C ALA A 239 -1.04 -13.87 2.00
N ASP A 240 -1.57 -14.67 1.08
CA ASP A 240 -2.71 -14.29 0.24
C ASP A 240 -4.03 -14.27 1.03
N GLY A 241 -4.22 -15.19 1.95
CA GLY A 241 -5.34 -15.16 2.90
C GLY A 241 -5.33 -13.91 3.78
N ILE A 242 -4.17 -13.60 4.37
CA ILE A 242 -3.98 -12.36 5.17
C ILE A 242 -4.20 -11.12 4.31
N LEU A 243 -3.73 -11.11 3.06
CA LEU A 243 -3.99 -10.00 2.13
C LEU A 243 -5.50 -9.80 1.94
N ALA A 244 -6.24 -10.86 1.68
CA ALA A 244 -7.69 -10.78 1.46
C ALA A 244 -8.44 -10.27 2.71
N ALA A 245 -8.08 -10.76 3.91
CA ALA A 245 -8.68 -10.34 5.17
C ALA A 245 -8.33 -8.87 5.50
N THR A 246 -7.06 -8.46 5.37
CA THR A 246 -6.64 -7.07 5.61
C THR A 246 -7.20 -6.10 4.58
N ASP A 247 -7.51 -6.56 3.36
CA ASP A 247 -8.22 -5.77 2.36
C ASP A 247 -9.69 -5.53 2.76
N ARG A 248 -10.38 -6.54 3.33
CA ARG A 248 -11.72 -6.35 3.91
C ARG A 248 -11.69 -5.36 5.07
N VAL A 249 -10.74 -5.50 6.00
CA VAL A 249 -10.53 -4.53 7.11
C VAL A 249 -10.34 -3.10 6.59
N THR A 250 -9.52 -2.92 5.55
CA THR A 250 -9.28 -1.60 4.96
C THR A 250 -10.55 -0.99 4.39
N ARG A 251 -11.34 -1.79 3.64
CA ARG A 251 -12.64 -1.34 3.10
C ARG A 251 -13.65 -0.98 4.20
N LEU A 252 -13.69 -1.74 5.28
CA LEU A 252 -14.58 -1.43 6.41
C LEU A 252 -14.21 -0.11 7.08
N TYR A 253 -12.93 0.19 7.25
CA TYR A 253 -12.49 1.51 7.74
C TYR A 253 -12.84 2.65 6.76
N GLU A 254 -12.73 2.42 5.45
CA GLU A 254 -13.18 3.40 4.45
C GLU A 254 -14.68 3.64 4.49
N GLN A 255 -15.49 2.60 4.69
CA GLN A 255 -16.95 2.72 4.82
C GLN A 255 -17.32 3.47 6.11
N GLN A 256 -16.65 3.16 7.22
CA GLN A 256 -16.84 3.85 8.50
C GLN A 256 -16.49 5.35 8.39
N ALA A 257 -15.50 5.69 7.57
CA ALA A 257 -15.08 7.07 7.33
C ALA A 257 -16.08 7.93 6.55
N ARG A 258 -16.98 7.31 5.80
CA ARG A 258 -17.98 7.99 4.96
C ARG A 258 -19.32 8.20 5.69
N ARG A 259 -19.49 7.62 6.87
CA ARG A 259 -20.67 7.78 7.74
C ARG A 259 -20.50 9.00 8.65
#